data_3136640e9c4a48003e6b3447afca8351
#
_entry.id   3136640e9c4a48003e6b3447afca8351
#
_cell.length_a   1.000
_cell.length_b   1.000
_cell.length_c   1.000
_cell.angle_alpha   90.00
_cell.angle_beta   90.00
_cell.angle_gamma   90.00
#
_symmetry.space_group_name_H-M   'P 1'
#
loop_
_entity.id
_entity.type
_entity.pdbx_description
1 polymer ?
#
loop_
_entity_poly.entity_id
_entity_poly.type
_entity_poly.pdbx_seq_one_letter_code
_entity_poly.pdbx_strand_id
1 'polypeptide(L)'
;METLLVGIDAACAPVLSDLAGMNAEIPTLRGLLEEGASGPLESQIPPWTASAWPSLFTGTNPGKHGVFSFLAFEGYDWDVVNATHLREPALWELLDSRGLSSVVVNVPVTHPPRSFSGALIPGYTAPENPACHPEGVLDEVRQEIGSYRVYPPHEGASDADRSEMVANYRDLVRTRGEAFRLLADRYDPDFGFVQFQATDSVFHERPGDMEAVRAVYEAVDDEIRETLDACEPRNTLVASDHGIGRYDGYEFRVNEFLREAGYVETKRGGESGMPAWGPIRNGKGDDDPAVLERAMALAATVGVTSQRVGGVVERLGLTDLVLDVVPQGMIRAGTEQVDFPNSRAYMRERIELGIRINLEGREPSGIVPETEYEAIREDLIARLRGVRTPDGEPVFERVVPRETVFHGPAAGEAVDVVTVPREFDQFLSATLAGERFGPPTEPYNHKLAGIVAVHGEDVDTDAAASDETDGIDGIGGIGGIDGAHLFDVAPTVLATLSLPRGEHMDGDVLPIVESADEAAYPAIDRGERVATDDGGVERRLSDLGYIE
;
A
#
# COMPACT_ATOMS: atom_id res chain seq x y z
N MET A 1 -19.03 -8.93 -20.75
CA MET A 1 -17.81 -8.19 -20.30
C MET A 1 -16.62 -8.60 -21.16
N GLU A 2 -15.89 -7.64 -21.73
CA GLU A 2 -14.72 -8.00 -22.57
C GLU A 2 -13.50 -8.34 -21.71
N THR A 3 -13.24 -7.55 -20.65
CA THR A 3 -12.07 -7.77 -19.81
C THR A 3 -12.39 -7.59 -18.33
N LEU A 4 -11.95 -8.56 -17.52
CA LEU A 4 -11.99 -8.52 -16.06
C LEU A 4 -10.56 -8.44 -15.50
N LEU A 5 -10.30 -7.46 -14.64
CA LEU A 5 -9.10 -7.38 -13.82
C LEU A 5 -9.44 -7.75 -12.37
N VAL A 6 -8.78 -8.76 -11.85
CA VAL A 6 -8.87 -9.19 -10.45
C VAL A 6 -7.61 -8.75 -9.73
N GLY A 7 -7.74 -7.82 -8.80
CA GLY A 7 -6.66 -7.38 -7.93
C GLY A 7 -6.62 -8.22 -6.65
N ILE A 8 -5.49 -8.88 -6.36
CA ILE A 8 -5.28 -9.64 -5.14
C ILE A 8 -4.09 -9.02 -4.40
N ASP A 9 -4.38 -8.21 -3.39
CA ASP A 9 -3.37 -7.47 -2.65
C ASP A 9 -2.31 -8.39 -2.04
N ALA A 10 -1.04 -8.05 -2.20
CA ALA A 10 0.10 -8.79 -1.68
C ALA A 10 0.24 -10.25 -2.16
N ALA A 11 -0.48 -10.69 -3.20
CA ALA A 11 -0.34 -12.05 -3.71
C ALA A 11 1.05 -12.26 -4.35
N CYS A 12 1.72 -13.35 -3.99
CA CYS A 12 3.06 -13.64 -4.50
C CYS A 12 3.36 -15.15 -4.52
N ALA A 13 4.34 -15.53 -5.32
CA ALA A 13 4.71 -16.92 -5.51
C ALA A 13 5.02 -17.69 -4.21
N PRO A 14 5.79 -17.14 -3.23
CA PRO A 14 6.04 -17.83 -1.97
C PRO A 14 4.77 -18.16 -1.19
N VAL A 15 3.82 -17.22 -1.09
CA VAL A 15 2.54 -17.43 -0.39
C VAL A 15 1.72 -18.52 -1.08
N LEU A 16 1.61 -18.46 -2.41
CA LEU A 16 0.88 -19.46 -3.18
C LEU A 16 1.51 -20.86 -3.07
N SER A 17 2.85 -20.95 -3.04
CA SER A 17 3.57 -22.19 -2.81
C SER A 17 3.30 -22.78 -1.41
N ASP A 18 3.31 -21.95 -0.38
CA ASP A 18 2.95 -22.36 0.98
C ASP A 18 1.50 -22.86 1.06
N LEU A 19 0.56 -22.17 0.43
CA LEU A 19 -0.85 -22.56 0.33
C LEU A 19 -1.02 -23.91 -0.39
N ALA A 20 -0.29 -24.13 -1.49
CA ALA A 20 -0.28 -25.40 -2.19
C ALA A 20 0.27 -26.53 -1.30
N GLY A 21 1.34 -26.27 -0.53
CA GLY A 21 1.90 -27.19 0.46
C GLY A 21 0.91 -27.56 1.58
N MET A 22 -0.04 -26.67 1.89
CA MET A 22 -1.12 -26.88 2.86
C MET A 22 -2.39 -27.50 2.26
N ASN A 23 -2.39 -27.82 0.96
CA ASN A 23 -3.56 -28.27 0.20
C ASN A 23 -4.74 -27.28 0.31
N ALA A 24 -4.49 -25.99 0.17
CA ALA A 24 -5.55 -24.99 0.11
C ALA A 24 -6.47 -25.20 -1.10
N GLU A 25 -7.77 -25.03 -0.90
CA GLU A 25 -8.78 -25.19 -1.95
C GLU A 25 -8.91 -23.88 -2.75
N ILE A 26 -7.96 -23.63 -3.66
CA ILE A 26 -7.91 -22.47 -4.56
C ILE A 26 -7.86 -22.90 -6.04
N PRO A 27 -8.81 -23.73 -6.52
CA PRO A 27 -8.75 -24.31 -7.85
C PRO A 27 -8.90 -23.27 -8.97
N THR A 28 -9.68 -22.22 -8.75
CA THR A 28 -9.95 -21.18 -9.76
C THR A 28 -8.70 -20.35 -10.02
N LEU A 29 -8.09 -19.82 -8.96
CA LEU A 29 -6.85 -19.04 -9.06
C LEU A 29 -5.73 -19.90 -9.66
N ARG A 30 -5.61 -21.16 -9.22
CA ARG A 30 -4.64 -22.10 -9.79
C ARG A 30 -4.90 -22.32 -11.28
N GLY A 31 -6.16 -22.52 -11.70
CA GLY A 31 -6.52 -22.69 -13.11
C GLY A 31 -6.12 -21.49 -13.95
N LEU A 32 -6.38 -20.26 -13.49
CA LEU A 32 -5.98 -19.04 -14.18
C LEU A 32 -4.45 -18.91 -14.33
N LEU A 33 -3.69 -19.35 -13.31
CA LEU A 33 -2.22 -19.34 -13.34
C LEU A 33 -1.64 -20.45 -14.23
N GLU A 34 -2.25 -21.64 -14.25
CA GLU A 34 -1.75 -22.82 -14.95
C GLU A 34 -2.19 -22.87 -16.43
N GLU A 35 -3.40 -22.40 -16.76
CA GLU A 35 -3.99 -22.46 -18.10
C GLU A 35 -3.74 -21.16 -18.91
N GLY A 36 -3.44 -20.06 -18.22
CA GLY A 36 -3.06 -18.77 -18.80
C GLY A 36 -1.56 -18.56 -18.84
N ALA A 37 -1.12 -17.43 -19.39
CA ALA A 37 0.24 -16.96 -19.21
C ALA A 37 0.39 -16.31 -17.82
N SER A 38 1.42 -16.67 -17.06
CA SER A 38 1.63 -16.15 -15.72
C SER A 38 3.11 -15.93 -15.40
N GLY A 39 3.39 -15.08 -14.41
CA GLY A 39 4.74 -14.82 -13.97
C GLY A 39 4.83 -13.86 -12.77
N PRO A 40 6.06 -13.60 -12.30
CA PRO A 40 6.28 -12.57 -11.31
C PRO A 40 5.96 -11.18 -11.88
N LEU A 41 5.36 -10.32 -11.05
CA LEU A 41 5.09 -8.91 -11.36
C LEU A 41 5.94 -8.06 -10.44
N GLU A 42 6.94 -7.38 -10.99
CA GLU A 42 7.77 -6.47 -10.20
C GLU A 42 6.98 -5.20 -9.85
N SER A 43 6.87 -4.93 -8.56
CA SER A 43 6.25 -3.69 -8.08
C SER A 43 7.19 -2.50 -8.28
N GLN A 44 6.60 -1.33 -8.19
CA GLN A 44 7.35 -0.07 -8.18
C GLN A 44 8.06 0.17 -6.84
N ILE A 45 8.91 1.20 -6.76
CA ILE A 45 9.48 1.73 -5.52
C ILE A 45 8.75 3.03 -5.16
N PRO A 46 8.17 3.14 -3.95
CA PRO A 46 8.06 2.13 -2.87
C PRO A 46 6.91 1.13 -3.13
N PRO A 47 7.05 -0.16 -2.75
CA PRO A 47 6.05 -1.19 -3.05
C PRO A 47 4.93 -1.21 -1.99
N TRP A 48 4.22 -0.14 -1.81
CA TRP A 48 3.10 -0.02 -0.88
C TRP A 48 1.80 0.28 -1.60
N THR A 49 0.75 -0.34 -1.13
CA THR A 49 -0.64 -0.30 -1.63
C THR A 49 -1.05 1.07 -2.18
N ALA A 50 -0.83 2.14 -1.40
CA ALA A 50 -1.29 3.48 -1.78
C ALA A 50 -0.59 4.06 -3.01
N SER A 51 0.63 3.65 -3.30
CA SER A 51 1.39 4.08 -4.48
C SER A 51 1.35 3.04 -5.60
N ALA A 52 1.31 1.75 -5.25
CA ALA A 52 1.36 0.65 -6.20
C ALA A 52 0.06 0.51 -7.01
N TRP A 53 -1.13 0.54 -6.38
CA TRP A 53 -2.40 0.50 -7.13
C TRP A 53 -2.54 1.66 -8.12
N PRO A 54 -2.25 2.94 -7.76
CA PRO A 54 -2.17 4.01 -8.74
C PRO A 54 -1.24 3.72 -9.91
N SER A 55 -0.05 3.19 -9.65
CA SER A 55 0.88 2.81 -10.71
C SER A 55 0.32 1.73 -11.62
N LEU A 56 -0.37 0.72 -11.06
CA LEU A 56 -1.00 -0.36 -11.81
C LEU A 56 -2.11 0.17 -12.73
N PHE A 57 -3.05 0.95 -12.19
CA PHE A 57 -4.22 1.36 -12.98
C PHE A 57 -3.99 2.61 -13.85
N THR A 58 -2.88 3.33 -13.69
CA THR A 58 -2.49 4.42 -14.59
C THR A 58 -1.42 3.99 -15.61
N GLY A 59 -0.72 2.88 -15.35
CA GLY A 59 0.44 2.45 -16.13
C GLY A 59 1.63 3.40 -16.04
N THR A 60 1.75 4.17 -14.94
CA THR A 60 2.74 5.25 -14.83
C THR A 60 3.54 5.24 -13.54
N ASN A 61 4.74 5.80 -13.61
CA ASN A 61 5.64 5.99 -12.48
C ASN A 61 5.05 6.98 -11.44
N PRO A 62 5.32 6.81 -10.13
CA PRO A 62 4.89 7.75 -9.08
C PRO A 62 5.26 9.21 -9.33
N GLY A 63 6.39 9.46 -9.99
CA GLY A 63 6.78 10.80 -10.41
C GLY A 63 5.86 11.44 -11.48
N LYS A 64 5.01 10.65 -12.16
CA LYS A 64 3.95 11.12 -13.05
C LYS A 64 2.62 11.22 -12.31
N HIS A 65 2.13 10.13 -11.70
CA HIS A 65 0.81 10.15 -11.06
C HIS A 65 0.77 10.87 -9.71
N GLY A 66 1.91 11.15 -9.06
CA GLY A 66 2.03 12.05 -7.91
C GLY A 66 1.73 11.42 -6.55
N VAL A 67 1.58 10.11 -6.45
CA VAL A 67 1.31 9.39 -5.19
C VAL A 67 2.51 8.55 -4.82
N PHE A 68 3.16 8.83 -3.69
CA PHE A 68 4.39 8.16 -3.26
C PHE A 68 4.20 7.33 -2.00
N SER A 69 3.12 7.59 -1.23
CA SER A 69 2.86 7.01 0.08
C SER A 69 1.37 7.08 0.39
N PHE A 70 0.96 6.59 1.57
CA PHE A 70 -0.35 6.86 2.16
C PHE A 70 -0.54 8.33 2.54
N LEU A 71 0.56 9.07 2.70
CA LEU A 71 0.56 10.48 3.06
C LEU A 71 0.98 11.36 1.88
N ALA A 72 0.24 12.43 1.67
CA ALA A 72 0.57 13.51 0.74
C ALA A 72 1.13 14.67 1.55
N PHE A 73 2.41 14.96 1.38
CA PHE A 73 3.10 16.02 2.13
C PHE A 73 2.98 17.39 1.45
N GLU A 74 2.65 18.39 2.24
CA GLU A 74 2.77 19.81 1.89
C GLU A 74 3.71 20.50 2.89
N GLY A 75 4.97 20.59 2.52
CA GLY A 75 6.04 21.00 3.44
C GLY A 75 6.27 19.98 4.55
N TYR A 76 5.97 20.37 5.80
CA TYR A 76 6.07 19.49 6.98
C TYR A 76 4.72 18.93 7.42
N ASP A 77 3.64 19.44 6.86
CA ASP A 77 2.28 18.96 7.11
C ASP A 77 1.93 17.85 6.11
N TRP A 78 0.95 17.05 6.44
CA TRP A 78 0.49 15.96 5.59
C TRP A 78 -1.02 15.75 5.69
N ASP A 79 -1.57 15.12 4.66
CA ASP A 79 -2.95 14.63 4.60
C ASP A 79 -2.93 13.19 4.07
N VAL A 80 -3.99 12.42 4.32
CA VAL A 80 -4.14 11.07 3.73
C VAL A 80 -4.38 11.19 2.23
N VAL A 81 -3.63 10.41 1.46
CA VAL A 81 -3.76 10.40 0.01
C VAL A 81 -5.13 9.93 -0.46
N ASN A 82 -5.65 10.56 -1.51
CA ASN A 82 -6.93 10.24 -2.12
C ASN A 82 -6.91 10.48 -3.64
N ALA A 83 -7.99 10.19 -4.35
CA ALA A 83 -8.06 10.30 -5.81
C ALA A 83 -7.77 11.71 -6.36
N THR A 84 -7.93 12.77 -5.57
CA THR A 84 -7.64 14.14 -6.02
C THR A 84 -6.14 14.46 -6.09
N HIS A 85 -5.29 13.61 -5.50
CA HIS A 85 -3.83 13.70 -5.61
C HIS A 85 -3.29 13.09 -6.91
N LEU A 86 -4.06 12.20 -7.56
CA LEU A 86 -3.67 11.58 -8.82
C LEU A 86 -3.57 12.62 -9.94
N ARG A 87 -2.48 12.59 -10.71
CA ARG A 87 -2.22 13.49 -11.85
C ARG A 87 -2.39 12.82 -13.21
N GLU A 88 -2.33 11.50 -13.24
CA GLU A 88 -2.54 10.72 -14.46
C GLU A 88 -3.94 10.08 -14.49
N PRO A 89 -4.53 9.89 -15.67
CA PRO A 89 -5.85 9.27 -15.78
C PRO A 89 -5.84 7.82 -15.32
N ALA A 90 -6.87 7.43 -14.58
CA ALA A 90 -7.12 6.04 -14.27
C ALA A 90 -7.66 5.29 -15.50
N LEU A 91 -7.46 3.99 -15.55
CA LEU A 91 -7.83 3.13 -16.66
C LEU A 91 -9.31 3.31 -17.08
N TRP A 92 -10.26 3.33 -16.14
CA TRP A 92 -11.68 3.55 -16.41
C TRP A 92 -12.01 4.94 -16.98
N GLU A 93 -11.20 5.95 -16.67
CA GLU A 93 -11.33 7.29 -17.25
C GLU A 93 -10.83 7.32 -18.71
N LEU A 94 -9.77 6.55 -19.02
CA LEU A 94 -9.29 6.37 -20.39
C LEU A 94 -10.34 5.63 -21.23
N LEU A 95 -10.93 4.57 -20.67
CA LEU A 95 -11.98 3.77 -21.31
C LEU A 95 -13.23 4.62 -21.61
N ASP A 96 -13.69 5.42 -20.64
CA ASP A 96 -14.81 6.36 -20.83
C ASP A 96 -14.55 7.34 -21.98
N SER A 97 -13.32 7.84 -22.12
CA SER A 97 -12.92 8.71 -23.23
C SER A 97 -13.05 8.05 -24.62
N ARG A 98 -13.09 6.71 -24.63
CA ARG A 98 -13.29 5.88 -25.84
C ARG A 98 -14.71 5.33 -25.96
N GLY A 99 -15.62 5.72 -25.05
CA GLY A 99 -17.02 5.32 -25.05
C GLY A 99 -17.28 3.94 -24.47
N LEU A 100 -16.31 3.37 -23.74
CA LEU A 100 -16.45 2.11 -23.02
C LEU A 100 -16.86 2.35 -21.57
N SER A 101 -17.60 1.39 -21.01
CA SER A 101 -18.12 1.43 -19.65
C SER A 101 -17.29 0.57 -18.70
N SER A 102 -17.28 0.92 -17.40
CA SER A 102 -16.49 0.20 -16.41
C SER A 102 -17.24 0.00 -15.09
N VAL A 103 -17.00 -1.12 -14.42
CA VAL A 103 -17.38 -1.33 -13.01
C VAL A 103 -16.12 -1.57 -12.18
N VAL A 104 -15.93 -0.75 -11.14
CA VAL A 104 -14.74 -0.76 -10.29
C VAL A 104 -15.15 -0.89 -8.83
N VAL A 105 -14.65 -1.92 -8.12
CA VAL A 105 -15.02 -2.18 -6.73
C VAL A 105 -13.78 -2.39 -5.86
N ASN A 106 -13.71 -1.65 -4.77
CA ASN A 106 -12.71 -1.75 -3.71
C ASN A 106 -11.27 -1.40 -4.11
N VAL A 107 -11.04 -0.71 -5.22
CA VAL A 107 -9.68 -0.30 -5.62
C VAL A 107 -9.20 0.84 -4.73
N PRO A 108 -7.97 0.75 -4.15
CA PRO A 108 -7.40 1.80 -3.29
C PRO A 108 -7.18 3.14 -4.00
N VAL A 109 -7.23 4.24 -3.24
CA VAL A 109 -6.96 5.62 -3.69
C VAL A 109 -7.93 6.09 -4.80
N THR A 110 -9.17 5.58 -4.78
CA THR A 110 -10.21 5.94 -5.76
C THR A 110 -11.30 6.85 -5.20
N HIS A 111 -11.20 7.27 -3.94
CA HIS A 111 -12.12 8.22 -3.29
C HIS A 111 -11.57 9.65 -3.35
N PRO A 112 -12.39 10.69 -3.59
CA PRO A 112 -13.73 10.61 -4.20
C PRO A 112 -13.64 10.31 -5.71
N PRO A 113 -14.55 9.46 -6.25
CA PRO A 113 -14.53 9.12 -7.67
C PRO A 113 -15.01 10.28 -8.54
N ARG A 114 -14.50 10.31 -9.77
CA ARG A 114 -15.06 11.14 -10.83
C ARG A 114 -16.15 10.41 -11.57
N SER A 115 -16.94 11.17 -12.35
CA SER A 115 -17.97 10.60 -13.21
C SER A 115 -17.36 9.95 -14.45
N PHE A 116 -17.83 8.76 -14.80
CA PHE A 116 -17.53 8.03 -16.02
C PHE A 116 -18.71 7.11 -16.37
N SER A 117 -18.67 6.43 -17.50
CA SER A 117 -19.72 5.46 -17.88
C SER A 117 -19.58 4.19 -17.05
N GLY A 118 -20.49 3.96 -16.08
CA GLY A 118 -20.48 2.78 -15.22
C GLY A 118 -20.62 3.08 -13.73
N ALA A 119 -19.92 2.31 -12.87
CA ALA A 119 -20.01 2.44 -11.42
C ALA A 119 -18.68 2.24 -10.72
N LEU A 120 -18.46 2.96 -9.58
CA LEU A 120 -17.29 2.80 -8.73
C LEU A 120 -17.68 2.88 -7.26
N ILE A 121 -17.28 1.85 -6.49
CA ILE A 121 -17.25 1.84 -5.04
C ILE A 121 -15.79 1.86 -4.59
N PRO A 122 -15.32 2.94 -3.93
CA PRO A 122 -13.92 3.09 -3.51
C PRO A 122 -13.47 2.03 -2.49
N GLY A 123 -12.15 1.78 -2.48
CA GLY A 123 -11.51 0.87 -1.54
C GLY A 123 -10.67 1.57 -0.48
N TYR A 124 -9.57 0.95 -0.13
CA TYR A 124 -8.65 1.40 0.93
C TYR A 124 -8.20 2.85 0.75
N THR A 125 -8.06 3.58 1.84
CA THR A 125 -7.93 5.04 1.99
C THR A 125 -9.24 5.83 1.87
N ALA A 126 -10.36 5.20 1.50
CA ALA A 126 -11.67 5.85 1.54
C ALA A 126 -12.30 5.81 2.95
N PRO A 127 -13.19 6.74 3.31
CA PRO A 127 -13.99 6.62 4.53
C PRO A 127 -14.94 5.41 4.47
N GLU A 128 -15.46 4.97 5.63
CA GLU A 128 -16.39 3.82 5.69
C GLU A 128 -17.70 4.04 4.90
N ASN A 129 -18.11 5.29 4.74
CA ASN A 129 -19.22 5.68 3.89
C ASN A 129 -18.73 6.61 2.79
N PRO A 130 -18.04 6.07 1.78
CA PRO A 130 -17.41 6.88 0.74
C PRO A 130 -18.44 7.48 -0.21
N ALA A 131 -18.09 8.63 -0.79
CA ALA A 131 -18.73 9.04 -2.02
C ALA A 131 -18.42 8.00 -3.10
N CYS A 132 -19.45 7.56 -3.82
CA CYS A 132 -19.36 6.57 -4.89
C CYS A 132 -19.88 7.15 -6.21
N HIS A 133 -19.63 6.47 -7.31
CA HIS A 133 -20.19 6.83 -8.61
C HIS A 133 -21.00 5.65 -9.18
N PRO A 134 -22.27 5.91 -9.61
CA PRO A 134 -23.07 7.11 -9.40
C PRO A 134 -23.39 7.37 -7.92
N GLU A 135 -23.79 8.59 -7.59
CA GLU A 135 -24.24 8.91 -6.23
C GLU A 135 -25.39 7.96 -5.81
N GLY A 136 -25.32 7.43 -4.58
CA GLY A 136 -26.34 6.50 -4.04
C GLY A 136 -26.11 5.02 -4.39
N VAL A 137 -25.17 4.69 -5.28
CA VAL A 137 -24.95 3.27 -5.69
C VAL A 137 -24.58 2.35 -4.51
N LEU A 138 -23.87 2.86 -3.51
CA LEU A 138 -23.51 2.08 -2.32
C LEU A 138 -24.74 1.73 -1.46
N ASP A 139 -25.68 2.65 -1.32
CA ASP A 139 -26.93 2.41 -0.59
C ASP A 139 -27.80 1.37 -1.33
N GLU A 140 -27.82 1.41 -2.66
CA GLU A 140 -28.51 0.40 -3.47
C GLU A 140 -27.86 -0.98 -3.30
N VAL A 141 -26.52 -1.05 -3.36
CA VAL A 141 -25.78 -2.30 -3.11
C VAL A 141 -26.09 -2.84 -1.72
N ARG A 142 -26.04 -2.01 -0.67
CA ARG A 142 -26.37 -2.42 0.70
C ARG A 142 -27.80 -2.92 0.85
N GLN A 143 -28.75 -2.38 0.11
CA GLN A 143 -30.14 -2.85 0.12
C GLN A 143 -30.29 -4.24 -0.50
N GLU A 144 -29.54 -4.56 -1.55
CA GLU A 144 -29.64 -5.83 -2.25
C GLU A 144 -28.84 -6.95 -1.56
N ILE A 145 -27.59 -6.68 -1.14
CA ILE A 145 -26.73 -7.71 -0.53
C ILE A 145 -26.73 -7.70 1.02
N GLY A 146 -27.48 -6.78 1.65
CA GLY A 146 -27.65 -6.68 3.10
C GLY A 146 -26.60 -5.83 3.81
N SER A 147 -25.34 -5.85 3.41
CA SER A 147 -24.27 -5.03 3.98
C SER A 147 -23.11 -4.87 3.02
N TYR A 148 -22.40 -3.75 3.11
CA TYR A 148 -21.10 -3.54 2.47
C TYR A 148 -20.30 -2.62 3.38
N ARG A 149 -19.06 -3.02 3.69
CA ARG A 149 -18.12 -2.25 4.49
C ARG A 149 -16.81 -2.09 3.73
N VAL A 150 -16.16 -0.94 3.87
CA VAL A 150 -14.81 -0.73 3.33
C VAL A 150 -13.78 -1.47 4.18
N TYR A 151 -13.99 -1.52 5.50
CA TYR A 151 -13.06 -2.10 6.46
C TYR A 151 -13.72 -3.17 7.34
N PRO A 152 -12.93 -4.06 7.96
CA PRO A 152 -13.46 -4.97 8.96
C PRO A 152 -14.03 -4.20 10.15
N PRO A 153 -14.99 -4.76 10.87
CA PRO A 153 -15.49 -4.16 12.10
C PRO A 153 -14.34 -3.97 13.10
N HIS A 154 -14.22 -2.76 13.63
CA HIS A 154 -13.22 -2.44 14.65
C HIS A 154 -13.78 -2.84 16.01
N GLU A 155 -13.50 -4.03 16.45
CA GLU A 155 -13.56 -4.36 17.88
C GLU A 155 -12.12 -4.31 18.38
N GLY A 156 -11.88 -3.50 19.41
CA GLY A 156 -10.56 -3.12 19.89
C GLY A 156 -9.58 -4.28 19.97
N ALA A 157 -8.37 -4.03 19.57
CA ALA A 157 -7.28 -4.97 19.32
C ALA A 157 -6.76 -5.67 20.59
N SER A 158 -7.59 -6.44 21.26
CA SER A 158 -7.18 -7.41 22.26
C SER A 158 -7.93 -8.70 21.99
N ASP A 159 -7.21 -9.75 21.60
CA ASP A 159 -7.69 -11.13 21.56
C ASP A 159 -9.05 -11.38 20.89
N ALA A 160 -9.40 -10.64 19.81
CA ALA A 160 -10.46 -11.07 18.94
C ALA A 160 -10.16 -12.53 18.57
N ASP A 161 -11.07 -13.43 18.86
CA ASP A 161 -10.93 -14.85 18.54
C ASP A 161 -10.52 -14.91 17.05
N ARG A 162 -9.44 -15.62 16.73
CA ARG A 162 -8.97 -15.87 15.38
C ARG A 162 -10.12 -16.19 14.43
N SER A 163 -11.08 -16.95 14.91
CA SER A 163 -12.28 -17.35 14.17
C SER A 163 -13.15 -16.15 13.76
N GLU A 164 -13.26 -15.15 14.62
CA GLU A 164 -14.03 -13.93 14.34
C GLU A 164 -13.34 -13.05 13.31
N MET A 165 -12.03 -12.85 13.45
CA MET A 165 -11.23 -12.11 12.47
C MET A 165 -11.32 -12.74 11.08
N VAL A 166 -11.12 -14.07 10.98
CA VAL A 166 -11.24 -14.80 9.70
C VAL A 166 -12.65 -14.67 9.14
N ALA A 167 -13.70 -14.77 9.98
CA ALA A 167 -15.07 -14.58 9.55
C ALA A 167 -15.32 -13.17 9.01
N ASN A 168 -14.77 -12.14 9.64
CA ASN A 168 -14.85 -10.76 9.18
C ASN A 168 -14.17 -10.56 7.82
N TYR A 169 -12.97 -11.11 7.63
CA TYR A 169 -12.28 -11.04 6.33
C TYR A 169 -13.03 -11.79 5.23
N ARG A 170 -13.55 -12.98 5.52
CA ARG A 170 -14.38 -13.73 4.57
C ARG A 170 -15.65 -12.96 4.20
N ASP A 171 -16.30 -12.28 5.14
CA ASP A 171 -17.47 -11.42 4.87
C ASP A 171 -17.08 -10.22 3.99
N LEU A 172 -15.93 -9.60 4.24
CA LEU A 172 -15.42 -8.54 3.37
C LEU A 172 -15.19 -9.04 1.94
N VAL A 173 -14.51 -10.17 1.77
CA VAL A 173 -14.23 -10.77 0.47
C VAL A 173 -15.55 -11.08 -0.25
N ARG A 174 -16.48 -11.76 0.41
CA ARG A 174 -17.81 -12.07 -0.11
C ARG A 174 -18.56 -10.83 -0.59
N THR A 175 -18.62 -9.79 0.24
CA THR A 175 -19.39 -8.57 -0.10
C THR A 175 -18.79 -7.79 -1.25
N ARG A 176 -17.46 -7.88 -1.51
CA ARG A 176 -16.83 -7.28 -2.71
C ARG A 176 -17.25 -8.02 -3.97
N GLY A 177 -17.16 -9.33 -3.98
CA GLY A 177 -17.59 -10.14 -5.12
C GLY A 177 -19.09 -9.99 -5.41
N GLU A 178 -19.96 -10.06 -4.38
CA GLU A 178 -21.41 -9.83 -4.54
C GLU A 178 -21.72 -8.43 -5.09
N ALA A 179 -21.07 -7.38 -4.54
CA ALA A 179 -21.26 -6.01 -5.03
C ALA A 179 -20.80 -5.86 -6.48
N PHE A 180 -19.66 -6.45 -6.82
CA PHE A 180 -19.15 -6.42 -8.19
C PHE A 180 -20.11 -7.10 -9.16
N ARG A 181 -20.56 -8.33 -8.89
CA ARG A 181 -21.51 -9.06 -9.73
C ARG A 181 -22.84 -8.32 -9.88
N LEU A 182 -23.37 -7.74 -8.80
CA LEU A 182 -24.59 -6.94 -8.84
C LEU A 182 -24.44 -5.72 -9.76
N LEU A 183 -23.31 -5.03 -9.68
CA LEU A 183 -23.04 -3.86 -10.52
C LEU A 183 -22.75 -4.26 -11.97
N ALA A 184 -22.05 -5.37 -12.19
CA ALA A 184 -21.80 -5.91 -13.53
C ALA A 184 -23.11 -6.30 -14.24
N ASP A 185 -24.04 -6.98 -13.57
CA ASP A 185 -25.36 -7.30 -14.11
C ASP A 185 -26.18 -6.05 -14.44
N ARG A 186 -26.07 -5.00 -13.62
CA ARG A 186 -26.83 -3.75 -13.79
C ARG A 186 -26.31 -2.85 -14.90
N TYR A 187 -24.98 -2.71 -15.01
CA TYR A 187 -24.34 -1.76 -15.92
C TYR A 187 -23.83 -2.39 -17.21
N ASP A 188 -23.79 -3.72 -17.29
CA ASP A 188 -23.26 -4.49 -18.45
C ASP A 188 -21.94 -3.88 -18.98
N PRO A 189 -20.88 -3.81 -18.15
CA PRO A 189 -19.67 -3.06 -18.47
C PRO A 189 -18.79 -3.81 -19.49
N ASP A 190 -18.05 -3.02 -20.30
CA ASP A 190 -16.97 -3.54 -21.14
C ASP A 190 -15.78 -4.02 -20.31
N PHE A 191 -15.47 -3.30 -19.22
CA PHE A 191 -14.36 -3.58 -18.31
C PHE A 191 -14.81 -3.70 -16.85
N GLY A 192 -14.31 -4.70 -16.15
CA GLY A 192 -14.50 -4.89 -14.72
C GLY A 192 -13.19 -4.87 -13.93
N PHE A 193 -13.20 -4.25 -12.76
CA PHE A 193 -12.07 -4.30 -11.83
C PHE A 193 -12.57 -4.51 -10.40
N VAL A 194 -12.25 -5.66 -9.82
CA VAL A 194 -12.52 -5.98 -8.41
C VAL A 194 -11.21 -6.24 -7.66
N GLN A 195 -11.05 -5.64 -6.47
CA GLN A 195 -9.85 -5.77 -5.66
C GLN A 195 -10.16 -6.42 -4.31
N PHE A 196 -9.30 -7.33 -3.85
CA PHE A 196 -9.38 -8.03 -2.57
C PHE A 196 -8.19 -7.64 -1.67
N GLN A 197 -8.45 -6.74 -0.71
CA GLN A 197 -7.46 -6.22 0.25
C GLN A 197 -7.17 -7.22 1.39
N ALA A 198 -8.09 -8.13 1.69
CA ALA A 198 -8.02 -9.00 2.86
C ALA A 198 -6.80 -9.93 2.85
N THR A 199 -6.26 -10.22 1.67
CA THR A 199 -5.08 -11.07 1.46
C THR A 199 -3.79 -10.46 1.99
N ASP A 200 -3.68 -9.13 1.99
CA ASP A 200 -2.61 -8.38 2.63
C ASP A 200 -2.87 -8.18 4.12
N SER A 201 -4.06 -7.68 4.45
CA SER A 201 -4.43 -7.30 5.82
C SER A 201 -4.29 -8.45 6.83
N VAL A 202 -4.56 -9.70 6.42
CA VAL A 202 -4.40 -10.88 7.29
C VAL A 202 -2.96 -11.10 7.74
N PHE A 203 -1.96 -10.77 6.93
CA PHE A 203 -0.56 -10.87 7.31
C PHE A 203 -0.15 -9.78 8.31
N HIS A 204 -0.67 -8.57 8.16
CA HIS A 204 -0.40 -7.47 9.09
C HIS A 204 -1.05 -7.70 10.47
N GLU A 205 -2.28 -8.21 10.51
CA GLU A 205 -2.98 -8.48 11.76
C GLU A 205 -2.54 -9.77 12.45
N ARG A 206 -2.19 -10.81 11.68
CA ARG A 206 -1.78 -12.14 12.18
C ARG A 206 -0.52 -12.64 11.47
N PRO A 207 0.63 -12.01 11.70
CA PRO A 207 1.88 -12.37 11.05
C PRO A 207 2.22 -13.86 11.24
N GLY A 208 2.33 -14.60 10.13
CA GLY A 208 2.68 -16.02 10.12
C GLY A 208 1.55 -17.01 10.45
N ASP A 209 0.30 -16.55 10.63
CA ASP A 209 -0.86 -17.45 10.76
C ASP A 209 -1.34 -17.94 9.39
N MET A 210 -0.61 -18.89 8.81
CA MET A 210 -0.89 -19.42 7.47
C MET A 210 -2.27 -20.12 7.36
N GLU A 211 -2.88 -20.58 8.46
CA GLU A 211 -4.23 -21.12 8.42
C GLU A 211 -5.30 -20.02 8.26
N ALA A 212 -5.05 -18.83 8.84
CA ALA A 212 -5.89 -17.67 8.58
C ALA A 212 -5.74 -17.16 7.15
N VAL A 213 -4.49 -17.10 6.66
CA VAL A 213 -4.18 -16.74 5.27
C VAL A 213 -4.89 -17.69 4.31
N ARG A 214 -4.79 -19.01 4.53
CA ARG A 214 -5.48 -20.03 3.73
C ARG A 214 -6.99 -19.77 3.64
N ALA A 215 -7.63 -19.54 4.79
CA ALA A 215 -9.09 -19.33 4.82
C ALA A 215 -9.53 -18.06 4.07
N VAL A 216 -8.68 -17.02 4.02
CA VAL A 216 -8.94 -15.80 3.23
C VAL A 216 -8.76 -16.08 1.74
N TYR A 217 -7.68 -16.76 1.34
CA TYR A 217 -7.44 -17.10 -0.08
C TYR A 217 -8.50 -18.06 -0.63
N GLU A 218 -8.96 -19.04 0.15
CA GLU A 218 -10.07 -19.92 -0.24
C GLU A 218 -11.37 -19.11 -0.49
N ALA A 219 -11.64 -18.10 0.34
CA ALA A 219 -12.78 -17.22 0.12
C ALA A 219 -12.61 -16.32 -1.12
N VAL A 220 -11.40 -15.84 -1.40
CA VAL A 220 -11.11 -15.07 -2.62
C VAL A 220 -11.28 -15.94 -3.86
N ASP A 221 -10.81 -17.19 -3.84
CA ASP A 221 -10.98 -18.14 -4.94
C ASP A 221 -12.45 -18.42 -5.25
N ASP A 222 -13.28 -18.60 -4.21
CA ASP A 222 -14.73 -18.78 -4.35
C ASP A 222 -15.38 -17.56 -5.04
N GLU A 223 -15.02 -16.33 -4.63
CA GLU A 223 -15.58 -15.11 -5.21
C GLU A 223 -15.08 -14.85 -6.65
N ILE A 224 -13.82 -15.22 -6.96
CA ILE A 224 -13.32 -15.20 -8.34
C ILE A 224 -14.13 -16.15 -9.21
N ARG A 225 -14.32 -17.40 -8.77
CA ARG A 225 -15.11 -18.41 -9.50
C ARG A 225 -16.53 -17.91 -9.76
N GLU A 226 -17.22 -17.41 -8.73
CA GLU A 226 -18.59 -16.90 -8.89
C GLU A 226 -18.65 -15.67 -9.81
N THR A 227 -17.61 -14.84 -9.83
CA THR A 227 -17.51 -13.68 -10.69
C THR A 227 -17.27 -14.10 -12.15
N LEU A 228 -16.40 -15.08 -12.39
CA LEU A 228 -16.20 -15.64 -13.73
C LEU A 228 -17.47 -16.31 -14.26
N ASP A 229 -18.15 -17.10 -13.44
CA ASP A 229 -19.41 -17.76 -13.80
C ASP A 229 -20.54 -16.77 -14.12
N ALA A 230 -20.61 -15.63 -13.41
CA ALA A 230 -21.66 -14.65 -13.58
C ALA A 230 -21.40 -13.66 -14.73
N CYS A 231 -20.14 -13.26 -14.94
CA CYS A 231 -19.79 -12.22 -15.91
C CYS A 231 -19.29 -12.75 -17.24
N GLU A 232 -18.86 -14.03 -17.29
CA GLU A 232 -18.31 -14.69 -18.49
C GLU A 232 -17.35 -13.77 -19.27
N PRO A 233 -16.28 -13.22 -18.63
CA PRO A 233 -15.38 -12.29 -19.29
C PRO A 233 -14.62 -13.00 -20.43
N ARG A 234 -14.40 -12.29 -21.54
CA ARG A 234 -13.61 -12.80 -22.67
C ARG A 234 -12.13 -12.95 -22.28
N ASN A 235 -11.62 -11.99 -21.49
CA ASN A 235 -10.26 -11.99 -20.97
C ASN A 235 -10.28 -11.73 -19.47
N THR A 236 -9.43 -12.41 -18.73
CA THR A 236 -9.24 -12.24 -17.28
C THR A 236 -7.78 -11.98 -16.98
N LEU A 237 -7.50 -10.88 -16.28
CA LEU A 237 -6.20 -10.59 -15.72
C LEU A 237 -6.28 -10.75 -14.20
N VAL A 238 -5.28 -11.39 -13.60
CA VAL A 238 -5.03 -11.37 -12.15
C VAL A 238 -3.74 -10.61 -11.94
N ALA A 239 -3.73 -9.64 -11.02
CA ALA A 239 -2.53 -8.90 -10.69
C ALA A 239 -2.49 -8.56 -9.20
N SER A 240 -1.30 -8.58 -8.61
CA SER A 240 -1.06 -8.01 -7.30
C SER A 240 -0.19 -6.75 -7.41
N ASP A 241 -0.38 -5.85 -6.50
CA ASP A 241 0.37 -4.59 -6.44
C ASP A 241 1.80 -4.76 -5.88
N HIS A 242 2.02 -5.74 -5.03
CA HIS A 242 3.31 -6.15 -4.45
C HIS A 242 3.23 -7.58 -3.92
N GLY A 243 4.33 -8.09 -3.40
CA GLY A 243 4.35 -9.32 -2.63
C GLY A 243 4.37 -9.06 -1.13
N ILE A 244 4.39 -10.15 -0.34
CA ILE A 244 4.54 -10.11 1.10
C ILE A 244 5.47 -11.22 1.58
N GLY A 245 6.19 -10.97 2.68
CA GLY A 245 7.07 -11.99 3.23
C GLY A 245 7.68 -11.58 4.57
N ARG A 246 8.45 -12.50 5.14
CA ARG A 246 9.14 -12.26 6.41
C ARG A 246 10.21 -11.19 6.28
N TYR A 247 10.35 -10.40 7.35
CA TYR A 247 11.47 -9.50 7.58
C TYR A 247 12.31 -10.11 8.71
N ASP A 248 13.35 -10.83 8.33
CA ASP A 248 14.21 -11.56 9.27
C ASP A 248 15.45 -10.76 9.71
N GLY A 249 15.63 -9.56 9.17
CA GLY A 249 16.75 -8.66 9.48
C GLY A 249 16.53 -7.78 10.70
N TYR A 250 16.89 -6.51 10.58
CA TYR A 250 16.84 -5.52 11.66
C TYR A 250 15.90 -4.37 11.28
N GLU A 251 15.31 -3.72 12.30
CA GLU A 251 14.82 -2.37 12.16
C GLU A 251 16.02 -1.41 12.14
N PHE A 252 16.17 -0.67 11.04
CA PHE A 252 17.15 0.41 10.94
C PHE A 252 16.47 1.77 11.08
N ARG A 253 16.81 2.48 12.15
CA ARG A 253 16.24 3.79 12.49
C ARG A 253 17.03 4.89 11.79
N VAL A 254 16.50 5.31 10.66
CA VAL A 254 17.17 6.21 9.72
C VAL A 254 17.44 7.57 10.37
N ASN A 255 16.48 8.15 11.09
CA ASN A 255 16.67 9.45 11.73
C ASN A 255 17.66 9.40 12.90
N GLU A 256 17.85 8.26 13.58
CA GLU A 256 18.94 8.10 14.53
C GLU A 256 20.31 8.15 13.87
N PHE A 257 20.45 7.46 12.74
CA PHE A 257 21.68 7.53 11.95
C PHE A 257 21.96 8.95 11.45
N LEU A 258 20.94 9.64 10.94
CA LEU A 258 21.06 11.02 10.45
C LEU A 258 21.37 12.01 11.58
N ARG A 259 20.82 11.80 12.78
CA ARG A 259 21.13 12.58 13.98
C ARG A 259 22.60 12.42 14.37
N GLU A 260 23.09 11.21 14.44
CA GLU A 260 24.49 10.95 14.76
C GLU A 260 25.45 11.49 13.68
N ALA A 261 25.00 11.54 12.42
CA ALA A 261 25.75 12.13 11.31
C ALA A 261 25.65 13.68 11.25
N GLY A 262 24.83 14.30 12.12
CA GLY A 262 24.67 15.76 12.23
C GLY A 262 23.71 16.37 11.19
N TYR A 263 22.79 15.57 10.65
CA TYR A 263 21.77 16.05 9.70
C TYR A 263 20.43 16.34 10.40
N VAL A 264 20.08 15.58 11.43
CA VAL A 264 18.83 15.71 12.18
C VAL A 264 19.08 16.43 13.49
N GLU A 265 18.31 17.48 13.70
CA GLU A 265 18.11 18.11 15.01
C GLU A 265 16.83 17.56 15.64
N THR A 266 16.79 17.52 16.98
CA THR A 266 15.65 17.00 17.71
C THR A 266 15.04 18.05 18.61
N LYS A 267 13.73 17.96 18.78
CA LYS A 267 12.99 18.75 19.77
C LYS A 267 12.27 17.82 20.74
N ARG A 268 12.13 18.23 21.97
CA ARG A 268 11.23 17.56 22.91
C ARG A 268 9.81 17.92 22.56
N GLY A 269 8.93 16.90 22.51
CA GLY A 269 7.54 17.03 22.09
C GLY A 269 6.84 18.20 22.73
N GLY A 270 5.91 18.80 21.98
CA GLY A 270 5.26 20.08 22.25
C GLY A 270 4.60 20.23 23.63
N GLU A 271 3.94 21.34 23.90
CA GLU A 271 3.42 21.85 25.19
C GLU A 271 2.72 20.83 26.12
N SER A 272 2.43 19.61 25.68
CA SER A 272 1.82 18.54 26.49
C SER A 272 2.77 17.46 27.00
N GLY A 273 4.02 17.37 26.54
CA GLY A 273 5.05 16.46 27.09
C GLY A 273 4.73 14.96 27.05
N MET A 274 3.69 14.54 26.31
CA MET A 274 3.23 13.15 26.28
C MET A 274 3.80 12.36 25.10
N PRO A 275 4.13 11.08 25.32
CA PRO A 275 4.61 10.18 24.27
C PRO A 275 3.59 9.97 23.15
N ALA A 276 4.04 9.83 21.91
CA ALA A 276 3.25 9.21 20.86
C ALA A 276 3.01 7.73 21.23
N TRP A 277 1.77 7.27 21.21
CA TRP A 277 1.37 5.96 21.74
C TRP A 277 1.66 4.78 20.79
N GLY A 278 1.98 5.03 19.52
CA GLY A 278 2.26 4.00 18.52
C GLY A 278 3.37 3.02 18.92
N PRO A 279 4.56 3.48 19.36
CA PRO A 279 5.65 2.59 19.77
C PRO A 279 5.38 1.76 21.03
N ILE A 280 4.45 2.21 21.89
CA ILE A 280 4.14 1.56 23.18
C ILE A 280 3.32 0.28 22.99
N ARG A 281 2.56 0.20 21.91
CA ARG A 281 1.63 -0.90 21.64
C ARG A 281 2.32 -2.20 21.17
N ASN A 282 3.52 -2.09 20.59
CA ASN A 282 4.25 -3.23 20.00
C ASN A 282 5.38 -3.79 20.87
N GLY A 283 5.63 -3.22 22.06
CA GLY A 283 6.67 -3.68 22.98
C GLY A 283 6.27 -4.95 23.73
N LYS A 284 6.71 -6.12 23.26
CA LYS A 284 6.77 -7.34 24.07
C LYS A 284 7.90 -7.22 25.11
N GLY A 285 7.62 -6.54 26.22
CA GLY A 285 8.41 -6.62 27.42
C GLY A 285 7.65 -7.44 28.48
N ASP A 286 8.36 -8.29 29.20
CA ASP A 286 7.84 -9.23 30.22
C ASP A 286 7.32 -8.56 31.52
N ASP A 287 6.93 -7.30 31.47
CA ASP A 287 6.42 -6.56 32.63
C ASP A 287 4.90 -6.36 32.56
N ASP A 288 4.23 -6.80 33.61
CA ASP A 288 2.81 -6.94 33.92
C ASP A 288 1.85 -6.05 33.05
N PRO A 289 1.19 -6.62 32.04
CA PRO A 289 0.32 -5.88 31.10
C PRO A 289 -0.93 -5.28 31.75
N ALA A 290 -1.29 -5.73 32.95
CA ALA A 290 -2.56 -5.40 33.60
C ALA A 290 -2.71 -3.92 34.02
N VAL A 291 -1.60 -3.17 34.22
CA VAL A 291 -1.66 -1.77 34.63
C VAL A 291 -1.82 -0.86 33.41
N LEU A 292 -1.15 -1.19 32.32
CA LEU A 292 -1.24 -0.45 31.06
C LEU A 292 -2.63 -0.68 30.41
N GLU A 293 -3.12 -1.92 30.41
CA GLU A 293 -4.49 -2.27 29.98
C GLU A 293 -5.58 -1.51 30.75
N ARG A 294 -5.43 -1.36 32.06
CA ARG A 294 -6.40 -0.61 32.88
C ARG A 294 -6.37 0.88 32.60
N ALA A 295 -5.21 1.45 32.34
CA ALA A 295 -5.08 2.87 31.97
C ALA A 295 -5.67 3.12 30.58
N MET A 296 -5.45 2.22 29.63
CA MET A 296 -5.97 2.31 28.26
C MET A 296 -7.48 2.02 28.22
N ALA A 297 -7.99 1.05 28.97
CA ALA A 297 -9.43 0.78 29.08
C ALA A 297 -10.19 1.96 29.69
N LEU A 298 -9.59 2.68 30.63
CA LEU A 298 -10.17 3.91 31.21
C LEU A 298 -10.19 5.07 30.17
N ALA A 299 -9.18 5.18 29.33
CA ALA A 299 -9.12 6.18 28.26
C ALA A 299 -10.13 5.87 27.14
N ALA A 300 -10.28 4.60 26.76
CA ALA A 300 -11.22 4.15 25.74
C ALA A 300 -12.69 4.34 26.13
N THR A 301 -13.04 4.16 27.43
CA THR A 301 -14.42 4.37 27.93
C THR A 301 -14.86 5.83 27.90
N VAL A 302 -13.95 6.79 27.74
CA VAL A 302 -14.27 8.25 27.75
C VAL A 302 -14.24 8.87 26.34
N GLY A 303 -13.97 8.07 25.28
CA GLY A 303 -13.98 8.56 23.88
C GLY A 303 -12.95 9.66 23.60
N VAL A 304 -11.77 9.60 24.25
CA VAL A 304 -10.77 10.67 24.20
C VAL A 304 -9.60 10.27 23.31
N THR A 305 -9.33 11.06 22.28
CA THR A 305 -8.16 10.92 21.40
C THR A 305 -6.83 11.06 22.16
N SER A 306 -5.74 10.50 21.66
CA SER A 306 -4.40 10.55 22.26
C SER A 306 -3.95 11.95 22.69
N GLN A 307 -4.27 12.98 21.90
CA GLN A 307 -4.00 14.39 22.24
C GLN A 307 -4.83 14.91 23.43
N ARG A 308 -6.06 14.41 23.60
CA ARG A 308 -6.92 14.79 24.74
C ARG A 308 -6.60 14.00 26.02
N VAL A 309 -6.09 12.77 25.89
CA VAL A 309 -5.57 11.98 27.04
C VAL A 309 -4.40 12.70 27.69
N GLY A 310 -3.48 13.27 26.91
CA GLY A 310 -2.39 14.10 27.39
C GLY A 310 -2.86 15.22 28.33
N GLY A 311 -3.79 16.04 27.89
CA GLY A 311 -4.33 17.14 28.67
C GLY A 311 -5.10 16.72 29.95
N VAL A 312 -5.66 15.50 29.99
CA VAL A 312 -6.38 14.98 31.17
C VAL A 312 -5.40 14.41 32.19
N VAL A 313 -4.36 13.65 31.76
CA VAL A 313 -3.33 13.10 32.66
C VAL A 313 -2.51 14.23 33.31
N GLU A 314 -2.19 15.28 32.56
CA GLU A 314 -1.50 16.47 33.06
C GLU A 314 -2.38 17.24 34.08
N ARG A 315 -3.67 17.44 33.78
CA ARG A 315 -4.61 18.08 34.70
C ARG A 315 -4.86 17.30 36.00
N LEU A 316 -4.70 15.99 35.96
CA LEU A 316 -4.85 15.12 37.12
C LEU A 316 -3.53 14.91 37.89
N GLY A 317 -2.42 15.44 37.40
CA GLY A 317 -1.10 15.32 38.06
C GLY A 317 -0.54 13.89 38.08
N LEU A 318 -0.96 13.05 37.11
CA LEU A 318 -0.58 11.64 37.03
C LEU A 318 0.65 11.40 36.11
N THR A 319 1.23 12.46 35.57
CA THR A 319 2.36 12.41 34.63
C THR A 319 3.56 11.66 35.21
N ASP A 320 3.93 11.95 36.48
CA ASP A 320 5.06 11.31 37.14
C ASP A 320 4.83 9.82 37.39
N LEU A 321 3.59 9.40 37.65
CA LEU A 321 3.24 7.98 37.87
C LEU A 321 3.30 7.16 36.57
N VAL A 322 2.98 7.77 35.44
CA VAL A 322 3.08 7.11 34.12
C VAL A 322 4.54 7.00 33.69
N LEU A 323 5.37 8.01 33.98
CA LEU A 323 6.79 8.04 33.64
C LEU A 323 7.63 7.03 34.47
N ASP A 324 7.19 6.68 35.67
CA ASP A 324 7.91 5.71 36.52
C ASP A 324 7.68 4.23 36.09
N VAL A 325 6.64 3.96 35.29
CA VAL A 325 6.25 2.57 34.92
C VAL A 325 6.73 2.21 33.49
N VAL A 326 7.08 3.20 32.66
CA VAL A 326 7.47 2.99 31.26
C VAL A 326 9.00 2.94 31.14
N PRO A 327 9.59 1.95 30.43
CA PRO A 327 11.03 1.88 30.19
C PRO A 327 11.59 3.17 29.60
N GLN A 328 12.78 3.61 30.09
CA GLN A 328 13.36 4.89 29.68
C GLN A 328 13.60 5.04 28.17
N GLY A 329 13.83 3.93 27.45
CA GLY A 329 13.96 3.92 25.99
C GLY A 329 12.64 4.25 25.28
N MET A 330 11.50 3.75 25.80
CA MET A 330 10.15 4.05 25.26
C MET A 330 9.70 5.47 25.59
N ILE A 331 10.05 5.98 26.78
CA ILE A 331 9.80 7.38 27.15
C ILE A 331 10.55 8.32 26.20
N ARG A 332 11.79 7.96 25.85
CA ARG A 332 12.63 8.76 24.96
C ARG A 332 12.06 8.76 23.53
N ALA A 333 11.66 7.60 23.01
CA ALA A 333 11.02 7.47 21.69
C ALA A 333 9.71 8.29 21.58
N GLY A 334 8.95 8.41 22.68
CA GLY A 334 7.70 9.17 22.69
C GLY A 334 7.82 10.66 23.00
N THR A 335 8.98 11.14 23.43
CA THR A 335 9.17 12.56 23.82
C THR A 335 10.14 13.32 22.93
N GLU A 336 11.01 12.64 22.19
CA GLU A 336 11.98 13.23 21.29
C GLU A 336 11.48 13.07 19.84
N GLN A 337 11.31 14.16 19.14
CA GLN A 337 10.82 14.21 17.75
C GLN A 337 11.85 14.90 16.86
N VAL A 338 11.82 14.59 15.58
CA VAL A 338 12.60 15.32 14.57
C VAL A 338 12.13 16.78 14.54
N ASP A 339 13.06 17.69 14.62
CA ASP A 339 12.83 19.11 14.41
C ASP A 339 13.06 19.43 12.93
N PHE A 340 12.06 19.16 12.09
CA PHE A 340 12.16 19.33 10.64
C PHE A 340 12.68 20.70 10.21
N PRO A 341 12.16 21.83 10.74
CA PRO A 341 12.66 23.17 10.40
C PRO A 341 14.15 23.39 10.63
N ASN A 342 14.73 22.74 11.67
CA ASN A 342 16.12 22.91 12.05
C ASN A 342 17.04 21.76 11.58
N SER A 343 16.47 20.72 10.97
CA SER A 343 17.22 19.59 10.41
C SER A 343 17.63 19.87 8.96
N ARG A 344 18.83 19.43 8.56
CA ARG A 344 19.33 19.59 7.18
C ARG A 344 18.78 18.53 6.23
N ALA A 345 18.56 17.30 6.76
CA ALA A 345 17.96 16.20 6.03
C ALA A 345 17.33 15.21 7.03
N TYR A 346 16.25 14.56 6.62
CA TYR A 346 15.48 13.66 7.48
C TYR A 346 14.67 12.65 6.66
N MET A 347 14.26 11.55 7.30
CA MET A 347 13.19 10.68 6.83
C MET A 347 11.87 11.23 7.39
N ARG A 348 10.88 11.53 6.52
CA ARG A 348 9.57 12.02 6.96
C ARG A 348 8.74 10.88 7.55
N GLU A 349 8.70 9.79 6.80
CA GLU A 349 8.06 8.54 7.15
C GLU A 349 8.79 7.37 6.49
N ARG A 350 8.48 6.14 6.92
CA ARG A 350 9.17 4.92 6.46
C ARG A 350 8.79 4.48 5.04
N ILE A 351 7.54 4.74 4.63
CA ILE A 351 6.95 4.23 3.39
C ILE A 351 7.55 4.88 2.15
N GLU A 352 7.90 6.16 2.21
CA GLU A 352 8.57 6.85 1.11
C GLU A 352 9.97 6.27 0.79
N LEU A 353 10.51 5.41 1.64
CA LEU A 353 11.82 4.76 1.48
C LEU A 353 12.93 5.76 1.14
N GLY A 354 13.02 6.86 1.87
CA GLY A 354 14.08 7.80 1.51
C GLY A 354 14.26 9.00 2.45
N ILE A 355 15.19 9.84 2.03
CA ILE A 355 15.63 11.02 2.76
C ILE A 355 15.21 12.28 2.03
N ARG A 356 14.59 13.20 2.74
CA ARG A 356 14.24 14.55 2.27
C ARG A 356 15.31 15.54 2.76
N ILE A 357 15.84 16.36 1.87
CA ILE A 357 16.75 17.46 2.17
C ILE A 357 15.93 18.72 2.41
N ASN A 358 16.21 19.42 3.49
CA ASN A 358 15.47 20.63 3.90
C ASN A 358 15.93 21.85 3.09
N LEU A 359 15.54 21.88 1.80
CA LEU A 359 16.02 22.81 0.79
C LEU A 359 15.34 24.19 0.90
N GLU A 360 16.14 25.28 0.87
CA GLU A 360 15.65 26.65 0.78
C GLU A 360 14.75 26.84 -0.46
N GLY A 361 13.62 27.54 -0.28
CA GLY A 361 12.67 27.82 -1.34
C GLY A 361 11.77 26.67 -1.74
N ARG A 362 12.01 25.46 -1.26
CA ARG A 362 11.15 24.29 -1.45
C ARG A 362 10.39 23.93 -0.16
N GLU A 363 11.11 23.80 0.95
CA GLU A 363 10.49 23.52 2.24
C GLU A 363 10.10 24.84 2.94
N PRO A 364 9.02 24.84 3.80
CA PRO A 364 8.52 26.06 4.44
C PRO A 364 9.58 26.83 5.24
N SER A 365 10.51 26.10 5.87
CA SER A 365 11.64 26.64 6.63
C SER A 365 12.93 25.97 6.20
N GLY A 366 13.15 25.85 4.88
CA GLY A 366 14.35 25.24 4.32
C GLY A 366 15.62 25.98 4.74
N ILE A 367 16.65 25.21 5.17
CA ILE A 367 17.92 25.74 5.66
C ILE A 367 19.13 25.32 4.82
N VAL A 368 18.94 24.45 3.86
CA VAL A 368 19.99 24.02 2.94
C VAL A 368 19.92 24.88 1.67
N PRO A 369 20.94 25.71 1.40
CA PRO A 369 20.95 26.48 0.16
C PRO A 369 21.14 25.59 -1.07
N GLU A 370 20.58 25.98 -2.20
CA GLU A 370 20.68 25.26 -3.48
C GLU A 370 22.14 24.90 -3.85
N THR A 371 23.06 25.78 -3.52
CA THR A 371 24.49 25.57 -3.79
C THR A 371 25.13 24.43 -2.99
N GLU A 372 24.51 24.00 -1.90
CA GLU A 372 24.99 22.89 -1.06
C GLU A 372 24.22 21.58 -1.32
N TYR A 373 23.09 21.65 -2.02
CA TYR A 373 22.16 20.53 -2.21
C TYR A 373 22.84 19.27 -2.73
N GLU A 374 23.55 19.36 -3.86
CA GLU A 374 24.22 18.20 -4.46
C GLU A 374 25.30 17.60 -3.56
N ALA A 375 26.09 18.45 -2.89
CA ALA A 375 27.15 17.98 -2.00
C ALA A 375 26.57 17.22 -0.78
N ILE A 376 25.44 17.68 -0.25
CA ILE A 376 24.74 16.99 0.85
C ILE A 376 24.15 15.69 0.35
N ARG A 377 23.53 15.68 -0.82
CA ARG A 377 22.92 14.49 -1.41
C ARG A 377 23.97 13.40 -1.67
N GLU A 378 25.13 13.77 -2.23
CA GLU A 378 26.24 12.85 -2.44
C GLU A 378 26.82 12.29 -1.12
N ASP A 379 26.98 13.14 -0.10
CA ASP A 379 27.47 12.69 1.22
C ASP A 379 26.47 11.74 1.89
N LEU A 380 25.15 12.02 1.83
CA LEU A 380 24.10 11.13 2.33
C LEU A 380 24.16 9.76 1.64
N ILE A 381 24.22 9.75 0.30
CA ILE A 381 24.32 8.51 -0.50
C ILE A 381 25.57 7.71 -0.10
N ALA A 382 26.73 8.37 -0.02
CA ALA A 382 27.98 7.70 0.33
C ALA A 382 27.93 7.08 1.75
N ARG A 383 27.39 7.81 2.72
CA ARG A 383 27.26 7.33 4.11
C ARG A 383 26.28 6.17 4.23
N LEU A 384 25.09 6.29 3.61
CA LEU A 384 24.04 5.26 3.68
C LEU A 384 24.49 3.96 3.01
N ARG A 385 25.19 4.03 1.86
CA ARG A 385 25.80 2.83 1.22
C ARG A 385 26.79 2.11 2.13
N GLY A 386 27.41 2.85 3.06
CA GLY A 386 28.35 2.31 4.03
C GLY A 386 27.72 1.65 5.23
N VAL A 387 26.39 1.77 5.45
CA VAL A 387 25.73 1.24 6.64
C VAL A 387 25.69 -0.28 6.57
N ARG A 388 26.03 -0.89 7.71
CA ARG A 388 25.99 -2.34 7.90
C ARG A 388 25.15 -2.68 9.12
N THR A 389 24.47 -3.82 9.04
CA THR A 389 23.75 -4.42 10.16
C THR A 389 24.73 -4.81 11.27
N PRO A 390 24.27 -5.09 12.49
CA PRO A 390 25.12 -5.64 13.55
C PRO A 390 25.89 -6.91 13.14
N ASP A 391 25.38 -7.69 12.19
CA ASP A 391 26.02 -8.89 11.65
C ASP A 391 27.02 -8.60 10.52
N GLY A 392 27.12 -7.34 10.08
CA GLY A 392 28.07 -6.89 9.06
C GLY A 392 27.54 -6.87 7.63
N GLU A 393 26.28 -7.25 7.41
CA GLU A 393 25.63 -7.25 6.08
C GLU A 393 25.20 -5.83 5.67
N PRO A 394 25.11 -5.52 4.37
CA PRO A 394 24.57 -4.25 3.92
C PRO A 394 23.10 -4.08 4.34
N VAL A 395 22.74 -2.89 4.83
CA VAL A 395 21.33 -2.55 5.11
C VAL A 395 20.56 -2.31 3.82
N PHE A 396 21.20 -1.66 2.85
CA PHE A 396 20.57 -1.26 1.59
C PHE A 396 21.13 -2.05 0.42
N GLU A 397 20.25 -2.44 -0.49
CA GLU A 397 20.59 -2.91 -1.82
C GLU A 397 20.94 -1.73 -2.73
N ARG A 398 20.12 -0.68 -2.69
CA ARG A 398 20.33 0.54 -3.48
C ARG A 398 20.16 1.78 -2.62
N VAL A 399 21.06 2.75 -2.82
CA VAL A 399 20.92 4.13 -2.33
C VAL A 399 21.27 5.03 -3.48
N VAL A 400 20.28 5.74 -4.01
CA VAL A 400 20.39 6.45 -5.30
C VAL A 400 19.69 7.80 -5.25
N PRO A 401 20.08 8.77 -6.13
CA PRO A 401 19.30 9.98 -6.35
C PRO A 401 17.88 9.63 -6.83
N ARG A 402 16.88 10.43 -6.45
CA ARG A 402 15.47 10.19 -6.82
C ARG A 402 15.25 10.06 -8.33
N GLU A 403 15.99 10.77 -9.13
CA GLU A 403 15.87 10.78 -10.60
C GLU A 403 16.23 9.43 -11.24
N THR A 404 16.83 8.52 -10.47
CA THR A 404 17.09 7.14 -10.88
C THR A 404 15.81 6.28 -10.81
N VAL A 405 14.85 6.68 -9.97
CA VAL A 405 13.64 5.93 -9.68
C VAL A 405 12.39 6.67 -10.15
N PHE A 406 12.31 7.97 -9.87
CA PHE A 406 11.13 8.79 -10.16
C PHE A 406 11.41 9.76 -11.31
N HIS A 407 10.51 9.76 -12.28
CA HIS A 407 10.52 10.69 -13.40
C HIS A 407 9.10 11.22 -13.67
N GLY A 408 9.01 12.40 -14.21
CA GLY A 408 7.75 13.08 -14.45
C GLY A 408 7.59 14.38 -13.64
N PRO A 409 6.46 15.09 -13.83
CA PRO A 409 6.27 16.42 -13.24
C PRO A 409 6.17 16.44 -11.72
N ALA A 410 5.79 15.32 -11.09
CA ALA A 410 5.70 15.20 -9.64
C ALA A 410 7.00 14.70 -8.98
N ALA A 411 8.03 14.29 -9.73
CA ALA A 411 9.25 13.72 -9.17
C ALA A 411 9.95 14.62 -8.13
N GLY A 412 9.78 15.96 -8.22
CA GLY A 412 10.28 16.91 -7.24
C GLY A 412 9.63 16.84 -5.85
N GLU A 413 8.47 16.19 -5.74
CA GLU A 413 7.73 16.00 -4.48
C GLU A 413 8.22 14.77 -3.71
N ALA A 414 8.84 13.81 -4.39
CA ALA A 414 9.46 12.64 -3.78
C ALA A 414 10.64 13.00 -2.87
N VAL A 415 11.11 12.03 -2.11
CA VAL A 415 12.37 12.11 -1.35
C VAL A 415 13.55 12.43 -2.26
N ASP A 416 14.63 13.00 -1.75
CA ASP A 416 15.80 13.40 -2.56
C ASP A 416 16.80 12.26 -2.77
N VAL A 417 16.86 11.35 -1.80
CA VAL A 417 17.66 10.12 -1.83
C VAL A 417 16.74 8.94 -1.58
N VAL A 418 16.65 8.04 -2.55
CA VAL A 418 15.87 6.79 -2.41
C VAL A 418 16.75 5.72 -1.78
N THR A 419 16.21 5.03 -0.77
CA THR A 419 16.88 3.97 -0.01
C THR A 419 16.09 2.68 -0.15
N VAL A 420 16.60 1.72 -0.91
CA VAL A 420 15.96 0.41 -1.09
C VAL A 420 16.60 -0.57 -0.10
N PRO A 421 15.84 -1.13 0.85
CA PRO A 421 16.35 -2.14 1.77
C PRO A 421 16.80 -3.38 0.99
N ARG A 422 17.86 -4.04 1.44
CA ARG A 422 18.33 -5.27 0.82
C ARG A 422 17.28 -6.37 0.93
N GLU A 423 16.85 -6.88 -0.23
CA GLU A 423 15.85 -7.95 -0.36
C GLU A 423 14.54 -7.66 0.40
N PHE A 424 14.31 -6.41 0.80
CA PHE A 424 13.23 -6.01 1.72
C PHE A 424 13.18 -6.86 3.00
N ASP A 425 14.37 -7.20 3.54
CA ASP A 425 14.50 -7.91 4.82
C ASP A 425 14.83 -7.00 6.00
N GLN A 426 15.22 -5.75 5.70
CA GLN A 426 15.47 -4.73 6.71
C GLN A 426 14.28 -3.80 6.81
N PHE A 427 13.79 -3.58 8.01
CA PHE A 427 12.72 -2.64 8.28
C PHE A 427 13.30 -1.23 8.46
N LEU A 428 12.85 -0.25 7.68
CA LEU A 428 13.26 1.14 7.87
C LEU A 428 12.27 1.84 8.79
N SER A 429 12.77 2.68 9.69
CA SER A 429 11.95 3.44 10.63
C SER A 429 12.42 4.90 10.70
N ALA A 430 11.46 5.82 10.78
CA ALA A 430 11.71 7.24 11.03
C ALA A 430 11.86 7.56 12.51
N THR A 431 11.62 6.58 13.39
CA THR A 431 11.55 6.72 14.85
C THR A 431 12.90 7.09 15.47
N LEU A 432 12.87 7.93 16.51
CA LEU A 432 14.01 8.23 17.38
C LEU A 432 13.92 7.41 18.66
N ALA A 433 14.74 6.35 18.80
CA ALA A 433 14.73 5.45 19.96
C ALA A 433 16.07 5.35 20.71
N GLY A 434 17.05 6.16 20.32
CA GLY A 434 18.38 6.24 20.96
C GLY A 434 19.40 5.23 20.44
N GLU A 435 18.98 4.24 19.65
CA GLU A 435 19.84 3.22 19.01
C GLU A 435 19.49 3.09 17.54
N ARG A 436 20.50 2.89 16.66
CA ARG A 436 20.29 2.77 15.21
C ARG A 436 19.54 1.53 14.80
N PHE A 437 19.71 0.43 15.54
CA PHE A 437 19.15 -0.88 15.20
C PHE A 437 18.29 -1.43 16.33
N GLY A 438 17.22 -2.12 15.95
CA GLY A 438 16.35 -2.89 16.83
C GLY A 438 15.85 -4.14 16.14
N PRO A 439 15.06 -4.98 16.83
CA PRO A 439 14.32 -6.05 16.18
C PRO A 439 13.25 -5.42 15.26
N PRO A 440 12.89 -6.08 14.13
CA PRO A 440 11.82 -5.61 13.29
C PRO A 440 10.52 -5.47 14.08
N THR A 441 9.84 -4.34 13.94
CA THR A 441 8.54 -4.11 14.59
C THR A 441 7.41 -4.88 13.91
N GLU A 442 7.57 -5.17 12.62
CA GLU A 442 6.66 -5.97 11.82
C GLU A 442 7.42 -7.15 11.22
N PRO A 443 7.11 -8.39 11.66
CA PRO A 443 7.84 -9.58 11.19
C PRO A 443 7.43 -10.03 9.78
N TYR A 444 6.33 -9.51 9.23
CA TYR A 444 5.89 -9.68 7.84
C TYR A 444 5.61 -8.31 7.25
N ASN A 445 6.10 -8.06 6.06
CA ASN A 445 5.86 -6.81 5.34
C ASN A 445 6.05 -6.99 3.84
N HIS A 446 5.88 -5.92 3.07
CA HIS A 446 5.84 -5.92 1.62
C HIS A 446 7.17 -6.35 0.98
N LYS A 447 7.08 -7.08 -0.13
CA LYS A 447 8.17 -7.48 -1.01
C LYS A 447 7.88 -6.96 -2.43
N LEU A 448 8.92 -6.82 -3.25
CA LEU A 448 8.76 -6.27 -4.61
C LEU A 448 7.97 -7.19 -5.55
N ALA A 449 8.18 -8.49 -5.47
CA ALA A 449 7.63 -9.41 -6.44
C ALA A 449 6.21 -9.85 -6.04
N GLY A 450 5.22 -9.37 -6.78
CA GLY A 450 3.86 -9.88 -6.82
C GLY A 450 3.67 -10.93 -7.91
N ILE A 451 2.43 -11.08 -8.39
CA ILE A 451 2.07 -11.99 -9.49
C ILE A 451 1.26 -11.27 -10.56
N VAL A 452 1.36 -11.78 -11.78
CA VAL A 452 0.44 -11.48 -12.87
C VAL A 452 0.05 -12.78 -13.57
N ALA A 453 -1.23 -12.88 -13.98
CA ALA A 453 -1.69 -13.91 -14.90
C ALA A 453 -2.67 -13.30 -15.89
N VAL A 454 -2.65 -13.77 -17.13
CA VAL A 454 -3.57 -13.36 -18.19
C VAL A 454 -4.12 -14.62 -18.87
N HIS A 455 -5.44 -14.74 -18.88
CA HIS A 455 -6.16 -15.86 -19.45
C HIS A 455 -7.31 -15.33 -20.32
N GLY A 456 -7.56 -15.92 -21.50
CA GLY A 456 -8.68 -15.53 -22.34
C GLY A 456 -8.45 -15.78 -23.83
N GLU A 457 -9.41 -15.31 -24.63
CA GLU A 457 -9.41 -15.56 -26.08
C GLU A 457 -8.34 -14.76 -26.85
N ASP A 458 -7.92 -13.62 -26.31
CA ASP A 458 -6.95 -12.73 -26.95
C ASP A 458 -5.50 -12.97 -26.43
N VAL A 459 -5.29 -14.06 -25.69
CA VAL A 459 -3.99 -14.40 -25.08
C VAL A 459 -3.26 -15.46 -25.92
N ASP A 460 -2.06 -15.12 -26.39
CA ASP A 460 -1.18 -16.05 -27.10
C ASP A 460 -0.33 -16.88 -26.12
N THR A 461 -0.87 -18.02 -25.70
CA THR A 461 -0.17 -18.94 -24.79
C THR A 461 0.98 -19.69 -25.48
N ASP A 462 1.02 -19.76 -26.83
CA ASP A 462 2.15 -20.36 -27.57
C ASP A 462 3.38 -19.42 -27.54
N ALA A 463 3.16 -18.10 -27.56
CA ALA A 463 4.22 -17.12 -27.33
C ALA A 463 4.82 -17.25 -25.92
N ALA A 464 3.99 -17.52 -24.93
CA ALA A 464 4.37 -17.78 -23.55
C ALA A 464 5.24 -19.05 -23.38
N ALA A 465 4.92 -20.11 -24.12
CA ALA A 465 5.61 -21.41 -24.00
C ALA A 465 7.01 -21.44 -24.66
N SER A 466 7.43 -20.39 -25.34
CA SER A 466 8.69 -20.36 -26.10
C SER A 466 9.95 -20.14 -25.24
N ASP A 467 9.82 -19.60 -24.04
CA ASP A 467 10.90 -19.49 -23.07
C ASP A 467 10.73 -20.55 -21.97
N GLU A 468 11.79 -21.37 -21.75
CA GLU A 468 11.88 -22.31 -20.63
C GLU A 468 11.99 -21.51 -19.29
N THR A 469 11.00 -20.69 -18.97
CA THR A 469 10.88 -20.07 -17.65
C THR A 469 10.10 -21.02 -16.75
N ASP A 470 10.70 -21.41 -15.65
CA ASP A 470 10.00 -22.12 -14.58
C ASP A 470 8.85 -21.21 -14.14
N GLY A 471 7.60 -21.65 -14.30
CA GLY A 471 6.43 -20.95 -13.82
C GLY A 471 6.57 -20.59 -12.34
N ILE A 472 5.55 -19.99 -11.75
CA ILE A 472 5.55 -19.66 -10.31
C ILE A 472 5.89 -20.92 -9.51
N ASP A 473 7.06 -20.94 -8.83
CA ASP A 473 7.60 -22.07 -8.07
C ASP A 473 6.52 -22.73 -7.20
N GLY A 474 6.26 -24.02 -7.43
CA GLY A 474 5.31 -24.83 -6.66
C GLY A 474 3.84 -24.79 -7.13
N ILE A 475 3.49 -23.93 -8.07
CA ILE A 475 2.25 -23.95 -8.81
C ILE A 475 2.66 -24.17 -10.27
N GLY A 476 2.39 -25.34 -10.84
CA GLY A 476 2.67 -25.60 -12.26
C GLY A 476 2.00 -24.48 -13.08
N GLY A 477 2.69 -23.90 -14.04
CA GLY A 477 2.14 -22.87 -14.90
C GLY A 477 2.84 -22.88 -16.22
N ILE A 478 2.21 -22.30 -17.26
CA ILE A 478 2.82 -22.20 -18.58
C ILE A 478 4.06 -21.29 -18.54
N GLY A 479 4.21 -20.48 -17.46
CA GLY A 479 5.22 -19.43 -17.42
C GLY A 479 4.93 -18.38 -18.51
N GLY A 480 5.97 -17.77 -19.05
CA GLY A 480 5.86 -16.98 -20.27
C GLY A 480 5.67 -15.49 -20.05
N ILE A 481 5.53 -15.07 -18.81
CA ILE A 481 5.65 -13.64 -18.45
C ILE A 481 6.90 -13.51 -17.58
N ASP A 482 7.99 -13.04 -18.18
CA ASP A 482 9.22 -12.71 -17.47
C ASP A 482 9.49 -11.20 -17.58
N GLY A 483 10.00 -10.63 -16.51
CA GLY A 483 10.33 -9.21 -16.44
C GLY A 483 9.13 -8.26 -16.48
N ALA A 484 7.90 -8.75 -16.21
CA ALA A 484 6.71 -7.90 -16.12
C ALA A 484 6.83 -6.92 -14.94
N HIS A 485 6.45 -5.69 -15.21
CA HIS A 485 6.40 -4.62 -14.23
C HIS A 485 4.97 -4.15 -13.99
N LEU A 486 4.68 -3.63 -12.82
CA LEU A 486 3.36 -3.16 -12.42
C LEU A 486 2.74 -2.17 -13.43
N PHE A 487 3.59 -1.35 -14.09
CA PHE A 487 3.13 -0.40 -15.11
C PHE A 487 2.57 -1.08 -16.37
N ASP A 488 2.88 -2.36 -16.61
CA ASP A 488 2.46 -3.09 -17.82
C ASP A 488 0.99 -3.55 -17.76
N VAL A 489 0.38 -3.52 -16.57
CA VAL A 489 -1.00 -4.01 -16.39
C VAL A 489 -2.01 -3.13 -17.13
N ALA A 490 -1.96 -1.81 -16.94
CA ALA A 490 -2.90 -0.90 -17.61
C ALA A 490 -2.81 -0.93 -19.14
N PRO A 491 -1.63 -0.85 -19.78
CA PRO A 491 -1.52 -0.98 -21.23
C PRO A 491 -1.96 -2.37 -21.74
N THR A 492 -1.73 -3.44 -20.97
CA THR A 492 -2.20 -4.79 -21.35
C THR A 492 -3.72 -4.87 -21.30
N VAL A 493 -4.39 -4.30 -20.29
CA VAL A 493 -5.86 -4.20 -20.26
C VAL A 493 -6.39 -3.40 -21.45
N LEU A 494 -5.76 -2.28 -21.82
CA LEU A 494 -6.16 -1.54 -23.02
C LEU A 494 -6.04 -2.40 -24.28
N ALA A 495 -4.98 -3.19 -24.41
CA ALA A 495 -4.76 -4.07 -25.56
C ALA A 495 -5.82 -5.18 -25.66
N THR A 496 -6.25 -5.81 -24.54
CA THR A 496 -7.35 -6.80 -24.54
C THR A 496 -8.70 -6.19 -24.95
N LEU A 497 -8.85 -4.86 -24.84
CA LEU A 497 -10.00 -4.09 -25.33
C LEU A 497 -9.79 -3.53 -26.74
N SER A 498 -8.75 -3.97 -27.44
CA SER A 498 -8.36 -3.49 -28.77
C SER A 498 -8.11 -1.97 -28.83
N LEU A 499 -7.62 -1.39 -27.72
CA LEU A 499 -7.28 0.02 -27.61
C LEU A 499 -5.75 0.22 -27.60
N PRO A 500 -5.28 1.35 -28.16
CA PRO A 500 -3.86 1.68 -28.12
C PRO A 500 -3.37 2.02 -26.71
N ARG A 501 -2.11 1.71 -26.42
CA ARG A 501 -1.42 2.17 -25.21
C ARG A 501 -1.39 3.71 -25.18
N GLY A 502 -1.52 4.31 -24.00
CA GLY A 502 -1.37 5.76 -23.83
C GLY A 502 0.09 6.20 -23.97
N GLU A 503 0.36 7.27 -24.74
CA GLU A 503 1.71 7.87 -24.88
C GLU A 503 2.32 8.31 -23.53
N HIS A 504 1.50 8.56 -22.51
CA HIS A 504 1.92 8.96 -21.17
C HIS A 504 2.33 7.77 -20.29
N MET A 505 1.98 6.55 -20.65
CA MET A 505 2.29 5.35 -19.87
C MET A 505 3.78 5.00 -19.93
N ASP A 506 4.28 4.45 -18.84
CA ASP A 506 5.65 3.97 -18.72
C ASP A 506 5.77 2.47 -19.02
N GLY A 507 4.67 1.74 -18.81
CA GLY A 507 4.59 0.30 -19.07
C GLY A 507 4.35 -0.02 -20.54
N ASP A 508 4.66 -1.25 -20.91
CA ASP A 508 4.42 -1.83 -22.22
C ASP A 508 3.29 -2.87 -22.15
N VAL A 509 2.71 -3.23 -23.29
CA VAL A 509 1.78 -4.36 -23.37
C VAL A 509 2.56 -5.65 -23.18
N LEU A 510 2.10 -6.52 -22.31
CA LEU A 510 2.72 -7.85 -22.10
C LEU A 510 2.75 -8.61 -23.44
N PRO A 511 3.85 -9.29 -23.78
CA PRO A 511 4.09 -9.87 -25.11
C PRO A 511 3.14 -11.02 -25.50
N ILE A 512 2.27 -11.40 -24.59
CA ILE A 512 1.24 -12.42 -24.76
C ILE A 512 -0.10 -11.89 -25.29
N VAL A 513 -0.24 -10.56 -25.46
CA VAL A 513 -1.43 -9.90 -26.02
C VAL A 513 -0.99 -9.07 -27.21
N GLU A 514 -1.79 -9.11 -28.30
CA GLU A 514 -1.49 -8.29 -29.48
C GLU A 514 -1.62 -6.80 -29.14
N SER A 515 -0.52 -6.05 -29.33
CA SER A 515 -0.47 -4.63 -29.04
C SER A 515 -0.95 -3.78 -30.22
N ALA A 516 -1.74 -2.76 -29.93
CA ALA A 516 -2.03 -1.69 -30.87
C ALA A 516 -0.95 -0.58 -30.78
N ASP A 517 -0.96 0.34 -31.79
CA ASP A 517 -0.10 1.52 -31.78
C ASP A 517 -0.37 2.40 -30.54
N GLU A 518 0.59 3.27 -30.18
CA GLU A 518 0.42 4.29 -29.15
C GLU A 518 -0.55 5.40 -29.58
N ALA A 519 -1.30 5.96 -28.63
CA ALA A 519 -2.16 7.12 -28.87
C ALA A 519 -2.18 8.10 -27.69
N ALA A 520 -2.40 9.37 -28.03
CA ALA A 520 -2.73 10.37 -27.02
C ALA A 520 -4.18 10.17 -26.51
N TYR A 521 -4.34 10.27 -25.21
CA TYR A 521 -5.63 10.33 -24.55
C TYR A 521 -5.96 11.76 -24.11
N PRO A 522 -7.24 12.14 -24.01
CA PRO A 522 -7.62 13.47 -23.55
C PRO A 522 -7.08 13.75 -22.15
N ALA A 523 -6.60 14.98 -21.94
CA ALA A 523 -6.29 15.44 -20.59
C ALA A 523 -7.57 15.50 -19.74
N ILE A 524 -7.48 15.03 -18.51
CA ILE A 524 -8.60 15.03 -17.55
C ILE A 524 -8.45 16.24 -16.63
N ASP A 525 -9.52 17.02 -16.46
CA ASP A 525 -9.58 18.08 -15.46
C ASP A 525 -9.60 17.47 -14.06
N ARG A 526 -8.57 17.73 -13.27
CA ARG A 526 -8.39 17.15 -11.94
C ARG A 526 -9.19 17.86 -10.85
N GLY A 527 -9.70 19.05 -11.11
CA GLY A 527 -10.34 19.87 -10.10
C GLY A 527 -9.38 20.31 -8.98
N GLU A 528 -9.94 20.79 -7.88
CA GLU A 528 -9.18 21.15 -6.69
C GLU A 528 -8.91 19.92 -5.81
N ARG A 529 -7.77 19.91 -5.10
CA ARG A 529 -7.48 18.90 -4.08
C ARG A 529 -8.48 19.00 -2.93
N VAL A 530 -8.93 17.84 -2.46
CA VAL A 530 -9.86 17.74 -1.34
C VAL A 530 -9.14 17.00 -0.21
N ALA A 531 -9.13 17.58 0.98
CA ALA A 531 -8.56 16.94 2.16
C ALA A 531 -9.40 15.72 2.56
N THR A 532 -8.74 14.68 3.06
CA THR A 532 -9.41 13.52 3.64
C THR A 532 -9.74 13.83 5.10
N ASP A 533 -10.89 14.42 5.34
CA ASP A 533 -11.37 14.75 6.71
C ASP A 533 -12.05 13.53 7.36
N ASP A 534 -11.31 12.44 7.53
CA ASP A 534 -11.79 11.24 8.23
C ASP A 534 -10.74 10.67 9.19
N GLY A 535 -10.82 11.10 10.45
CA GLY A 535 -10.01 10.52 11.54
C GLY A 535 -10.20 9.00 11.76
N GLY A 536 -11.11 8.36 11.05
CA GLY A 536 -11.26 6.90 10.98
C GLY A 536 -10.20 6.26 10.09
N VAL A 537 -9.91 6.85 8.93
CA VAL A 537 -8.86 6.39 8.01
C VAL A 537 -7.48 6.56 8.65
N GLU A 538 -7.18 7.75 9.21
CA GLU A 538 -5.93 8.00 9.92
C GLU A 538 -5.65 6.98 11.04
N ARG A 539 -6.67 6.70 11.87
CA ARG A 539 -6.52 5.69 12.95
C ARG A 539 -6.20 4.30 12.42
N ARG A 540 -6.83 3.88 11.31
CA ARG A 540 -6.56 2.57 10.71
C ARG A 540 -5.17 2.48 10.13
N LEU A 541 -4.71 3.53 9.44
CA LEU A 541 -3.35 3.60 8.93
C LEU A 541 -2.33 3.57 10.09
N SER A 542 -2.64 4.23 11.21
CA SER A 542 -1.82 4.16 12.43
C SER A 542 -1.89 2.79 13.10
N ASP A 543 -3.06 2.15 13.15
CA ASP A 543 -3.23 0.81 13.74
C ASP A 543 -2.48 -0.28 12.95
N LEU A 544 -2.38 -0.13 11.63
CA LEU A 544 -1.56 -0.99 10.76
C LEU A 544 -0.08 -0.55 10.70
N GLY A 545 0.28 0.52 11.40
CA GLY A 545 1.66 1.01 11.48
C GLY A 545 2.10 1.82 10.27
N TYR A 546 1.24 2.21 9.37
CA TYR A 546 1.58 3.02 8.19
C TYR A 546 1.82 4.51 8.54
N ILE A 547 1.31 4.98 9.68
CA ILE A 547 1.56 6.32 10.21
C ILE A 547 2.22 6.17 11.60
N GLU A 548 3.40 6.78 11.79
CA GLU A 548 4.16 6.78 13.06
C GLU A 548 3.79 7.96 13.98
#